data_b0ddb1772134417190bd31bbcfecf894
#
_entry.id   b0ddb1772134417190bd31bbcfecf894
#
_cell.length_a   1.000
_cell.length_b   1.000
_cell.length_c   1.000
_cell.angle_alpha   90.00
_cell.angle_beta   90.00
_cell.angle_gamma   90.00
#
_symmetry.space_group_name_H-M   'P 1'
#
loop_
_entity.id
_entity.type
_entity.pdbx_description
1 polymer ?
#
loop_
_entity_poly.entity_id
_entity_poly.type
_entity_poly.pdbx_seq_one_letter_code
_entity_poly.pdbx_strand_id
1 'polypeptide(L)'
;MWHENVLGTVGQTPLVRLRELTAGLPCPVLAKVEFFNPGGSVKDRIGQYMIERAEEAGDLQPGGTIVEGTSGNTGAGLALAAIARGYRCIFTTTDKQSEEKADVLRALGAEVRVCPTNVEPDDPRSYYSVARRLAAELPNAVYLNQYDNPANTEAHYETTGPELWEQTEGRITHFISGAGTGGTISGVAKFLKEKKDDVSVVGVDPRGSVYHKYFHTGEFDEGEIYPYFTEGVGEDILAENMDFSLVDDYVQVGDKEAMQMTRRLAQREGLFIGQSSGMAMAGALGWLHAHREALDEDDVVVVLFPDSGFRYLSKTYDDDWMRDHDFLEPTPQVTVGEVLRMRRQGQPVVAVGPEDTLGDAIGQMTDQGLSQLPVIDRGADGEAEVVGSLTEARILHLMIESPETRDELVREAMEAPFPVVPRSMDLGLLSTYLEEEAGAVLVAPDEAPSGDGVSSGGARSAGYEIITKSDLITALSQAG
;
A
#
# COMPACT_ATOMS: atom_id res chain seq x y z
N MET A 1 11.26 -9.90 30.88
CA MET A 1 9.79 -10.11 30.93
C MET A 1 9.51 -11.35 30.10
N TRP A 2 8.68 -12.30 30.55
CA TRP A 2 8.25 -13.46 29.77
C TRP A 2 6.72 -13.51 29.75
N HIS A 3 6.16 -14.18 28.76
CA HIS A 3 4.72 -14.42 28.61
C HIS A 3 4.38 -15.85 29.05
N GLU A 4 3.19 -16.07 29.57
CA GLU A 4 2.73 -17.40 30.01
C GLU A 4 2.57 -18.37 28.83
N ASN A 5 2.21 -17.86 27.67
CA ASN A 5 2.10 -18.60 26.42
C ASN A 5 2.26 -17.66 25.20
N VAL A 6 2.19 -18.22 24.00
CA VAL A 6 2.38 -17.49 22.75
C VAL A 6 1.35 -16.37 22.51
N LEU A 7 0.15 -16.45 23.08
CA LEU A 7 -0.91 -15.44 22.90
C LEU A 7 -0.52 -14.09 23.50
N GLY A 8 0.31 -14.08 24.55
CA GLY A 8 0.83 -12.84 25.11
C GLY A 8 1.75 -12.05 24.17
N THR A 9 2.10 -12.60 23.01
CA THR A 9 2.90 -11.92 21.97
C THR A 9 2.07 -11.43 20.79
N VAL A 10 0.75 -11.62 20.83
CA VAL A 10 -0.17 -11.10 19.81
C VAL A 10 -0.35 -9.58 19.99
N GLY A 11 -0.31 -8.85 18.89
CA GLY A 11 -0.41 -7.41 18.91
C GLY A 11 0.93 -6.70 19.12
N GLN A 12 0.90 -5.41 19.46
CA GLN A 12 2.08 -4.56 19.61
C GLN A 12 2.99 -4.58 18.37
N THR A 13 2.39 -4.78 17.19
CA THR A 13 3.13 -4.88 15.93
C THR A 13 3.69 -3.51 15.52
N PRO A 14 4.87 -3.45 14.87
CA PRO A 14 5.53 -2.19 14.61
C PRO A 14 4.87 -1.37 13.49
N LEU A 15 5.06 -0.04 13.55
CA LEU A 15 4.97 0.85 12.41
C LEU A 15 6.36 1.03 11.79
N VAL A 16 6.46 0.89 10.47
CA VAL A 16 7.70 1.07 9.71
C VAL A 16 7.49 2.17 8.67
N ARG A 17 8.34 3.20 8.68
CA ARG A 17 8.27 4.26 7.68
C ARG A 17 8.79 3.74 6.34
N LEU A 18 7.98 3.86 5.30
CA LEU A 18 8.39 3.62 3.92
C LEU A 18 9.15 4.84 3.40
N ARG A 19 10.19 4.62 2.61
CA ARG A 19 11.08 5.70 2.15
C ARG A 19 11.25 5.72 0.64
N GLU A 20 11.59 4.58 0.04
CA GLU A 20 11.89 4.53 -1.39
C GLU A 20 10.61 4.59 -2.23
N LEU A 21 9.62 3.78 -1.88
CA LEU A 21 8.37 3.71 -2.62
C LEU A 21 7.44 4.93 -2.42
N THR A 22 7.70 5.73 -1.40
CA THR A 22 6.93 6.93 -1.07
C THR A 22 7.72 8.23 -1.26
N ALA A 23 8.88 8.12 -1.91
CA ALA A 23 9.71 9.29 -2.21
C ALA A 23 8.91 10.28 -3.07
N GLY A 24 8.96 11.55 -2.68
CA GLY A 24 8.23 12.63 -3.36
C GLY A 24 6.82 12.89 -2.86
N LEU A 25 6.26 12.08 -1.94
CA LEU A 25 5.05 12.45 -1.22
C LEU A 25 5.37 13.48 -0.13
N PRO A 26 4.46 14.43 0.16
CA PRO A 26 4.71 15.49 1.13
C PRO A 26 4.70 14.99 2.58
N CYS A 27 4.07 13.87 2.84
CA CYS A 27 3.81 13.32 4.17
C CYS A 27 4.47 11.95 4.40
N PRO A 28 4.72 11.54 5.66
CA PRO A 28 5.19 10.20 5.98
C PRO A 28 4.11 9.15 5.72
N VAL A 29 4.50 8.06 5.05
CA VAL A 29 3.70 6.86 4.89
C VAL A 29 4.30 5.75 5.73
N LEU A 30 3.50 5.16 6.60
CA LEU A 30 3.88 4.14 7.57
C LEU A 30 3.19 2.82 7.24
N ALA A 31 3.93 1.73 7.26
CA ALA A 31 3.39 0.37 7.18
C ALA A 31 3.08 -0.16 8.58
N LYS A 32 1.84 -0.55 8.87
CA LYS A 32 1.48 -1.35 10.05
C LYS A 32 1.74 -2.82 9.74
N VAL A 33 2.79 -3.38 10.33
CA VAL A 33 3.35 -4.66 9.89
C VAL A 33 2.85 -5.81 10.74
N GLU A 34 1.70 -6.38 10.36
CA GLU A 34 0.98 -7.39 11.14
C GLU A 34 1.58 -8.80 11.08
N PHE A 35 2.57 -9.04 10.21
CA PHE A 35 3.25 -10.34 10.20
C PHE A 35 4.18 -10.57 11.41
N PHE A 36 4.41 -9.57 12.24
CA PHE A 36 5.10 -9.74 13.52
C PHE A 36 4.26 -10.45 14.59
N ASN A 37 2.98 -10.64 14.36
CA ASN A 37 2.21 -11.54 15.21
C ASN A 37 2.77 -12.98 15.14
N PRO A 38 2.64 -13.80 16.19
CA PRO A 38 3.27 -15.13 16.27
C PRO A 38 2.83 -16.11 15.18
N GLY A 39 1.60 -16.02 14.70
CA GLY A 39 1.10 -16.80 13.56
C GLY A 39 1.37 -16.13 12.22
N GLY A 40 2.04 -14.99 12.20
CA GLY A 40 2.49 -14.28 11.00
C GLY A 40 1.40 -13.49 10.28
N SER A 41 0.31 -13.12 10.95
CA SER A 41 -0.73 -12.29 10.33
C SER A 41 -1.60 -11.52 11.31
N VAL A 42 -2.33 -10.54 10.76
CA VAL A 42 -3.36 -9.76 11.48
C VAL A 42 -4.46 -10.64 12.08
N LYS A 43 -4.67 -11.84 11.57
CA LYS A 43 -5.73 -12.75 11.99
C LYS A 43 -5.43 -13.42 13.35
N ASP A 44 -4.22 -13.34 13.86
CA ASP A 44 -3.89 -13.82 15.21
C ASP A 44 -4.72 -13.07 16.28
N ARG A 45 -4.99 -11.79 16.03
CA ARG A 45 -5.81 -10.95 16.91
C ARG A 45 -7.24 -11.47 17.02
N ILE A 46 -7.88 -11.72 15.88
CA ILE A 46 -9.26 -12.24 15.87
C ILE A 46 -9.34 -13.68 16.33
N GLY A 47 -8.30 -14.50 16.08
CA GLY A 47 -8.23 -15.89 16.51
C GLY A 47 -8.37 -16.02 18.03
N GLN A 48 -7.63 -15.22 18.77
CA GLN A 48 -7.74 -15.20 20.23
C GLN A 48 -9.11 -14.64 20.68
N TYR A 49 -9.51 -13.50 20.13
CA TYR A 49 -10.69 -12.76 20.60
C TYR A 49 -11.99 -13.52 20.35
N MET A 50 -12.16 -14.12 19.18
CA MET A 50 -13.36 -14.89 18.85
C MET A 50 -13.50 -16.12 19.75
N ILE A 51 -12.40 -16.79 20.13
CA ILE A 51 -12.44 -17.91 21.07
C ILE A 51 -12.85 -17.41 22.46
N GLU A 52 -12.28 -16.30 22.94
CA GLU A 52 -12.64 -15.70 24.23
C GLU A 52 -14.12 -15.37 24.30
N ARG A 53 -14.68 -14.76 23.26
CA ARG A 53 -16.11 -14.45 23.19
C ARG A 53 -16.98 -15.70 23.16
N ALA A 54 -16.58 -16.76 22.44
CA ALA A 54 -17.32 -18.02 22.42
C ALA A 54 -17.29 -18.74 23.79
N GLU A 55 -16.19 -18.65 24.54
CA GLU A 55 -16.09 -19.15 25.91
C GLU A 55 -17.01 -18.35 26.86
N GLU A 56 -16.97 -17.02 26.78
CA GLU A 56 -17.80 -16.13 27.61
C GLU A 56 -19.30 -16.32 27.35
N ALA A 57 -19.69 -16.55 26.09
CA ALA A 57 -21.06 -16.87 25.68
C ALA A 57 -21.50 -18.28 26.11
N GLY A 58 -20.55 -19.15 26.44
CA GLY A 58 -20.81 -20.56 26.74
C GLY A 58 -21.03 -21.45 25.54
N ASP A 59 -20.77 -20.94 24.34
CA ASP A 59 -20.91 -21.68 23.08
C ASP A 59 -19.75 -22.67 22.89
N LEU A 60 -18.58 -22.39 23.45
CA LEU A 60 -17.40 -23.25 23.44
C LEU A 60 -17.08 -23.72 24.86
N GLN A 61 -17.18 -25.03 25.08
CA GLN A 61 -16.86 -25.66 26.37
C GLN A 61 -15.44 -26.27 26.38
N PRO A 62 -14.81 -26.43 27.53
CA PRO A 62 -13.47 -27.04 27.64
C PRO A 62 -13.35 -28.36 26.86
N GLY A 63 -12.26 -28.51 26.10
CA GLY A 63 -12.01 -29.65 25.24
C GLY A 63 -12.84 -29.70 23.97
N GLY A 64 -13.57 -28.64 23.66
CA GLY A 64 -14.40 -28.50 22.44
C GLY A 64 -13.60 -28.45 21.15
N THR A 65 -14.33 -28.37 20.06
CA THR A 65 -13.79 -28.31 18.70
C THR A 65 -14.18 -27.01 18.01
N ILE A 66 -13.21 -26.28 17.53
CA ILE A 66 -13.40 -25.08 16.73
C ILE A 66 -13.45 -25.49 15.27
N VAL A 67 -14.48 -25.07 14.58
CA VAL A 67 -14.64 -25.30 13.13
C VAL A 67 -14.67 -23.93 12.45
N GLU A 68 -13.90 -23.77 11.37
CA GLU A 68 -13.86 -22.53 10.59
C GLU A 68 -13.60 -22.77 9.11
N GLY A 69 -14.29 -22.00 8.27
CA GLY A 69 -13.98 -21.88 6.86
C GLY A 69 -12.93 -20.76 6.65
N THR A 70 -11.73 -21.11 6.18
CA THR A 70 -10.64 -20.14 6.15
C THR A 70 -9.66 -20.34 5.00
N SER A 71 -9.17 -19.23 4.46
CA SER A 71 -8.07 -19.20 3.49
C SER A 71 -6.68 -19.46 4.11
N GLY A 72 -6.58 -19.68 5.42
CA GLY A 72 -5.33 -20.05 6.11
C GLY A 72 -4.91 -19.13 7.26
N ASN A 73 -4.92 -17.82 7.09
CA ASN A 73 -4.46 -16.88 8.13
C ASN A 73 -5.32 -16.95 9.41
N THR A 74 -6.63 -16.93 9.26
CA THR A 74 -7.56 -17.07 10.40
C THR A 74 -7.40 -18.43 11.06
N GLY A 75 -7.26 -19.49 10.27
CA GLY A 75 -6.99 -20.84 10.79
C GLY A 75 -5.71 -20.89 11.62
N ALA A 76 -4.64 -20.23 11.21
CA ALA A 76 -3.39 -20.16 11.97
C ALA A 76 -3.59 -19.44 13.31
N GLY A 77 -4.24 -18.28 13.32
CA GLY A 77 -4.56 -17.55 14.55
C GLY A 77 -5.44 -18.35 15.51
N LEU A 78 -6.50 -18.99 14.97
CA LEU A 78 -7.38 -19.89 15.76
C LEU A 78 -6.63 -21.11 16.30
N ALA A 79 -5.74 -21.73 15.49
CA ALA A 79 -4.97 -22.89 15.93
C ALA A 79 -4.03 -22.53 17.08
N LEU A 80 -3.33 -21.40 17.01
CA LEU A 80 -2.47 -20.94 18.11
C LEU A 80 -3.27 -20.70 19.40
N ALA A 81 -4.41 -20.04 19.30
CA ALA A 81 -5.27 -19.80 20.44
C ALA A 81 -5.88 -21.11 21.00
N ALA A 82 -6.29 -22.01 20.13
CA ALA A 82 -6.80 -23.34 20.47
C ALA A 82 -5.77 -24.18 21.23
N ILE A 83 -4.52 -24.22 20.73
CA ILE A 83 -3.41 -24.94 21.41
C ILE A 83 -3.20 -24.39 22.82
N ALA A 84 -3.15 -23.07 22.98
CA ALA A 84 -2.93 -22.46 24.28
C ALA A 84 -4.07 -22.70 25.28
N ARG A 85 -5.29 -23.01 24.80
CA ARG A 85 -6.52 -23.17 25.58
C ARG A 85 -7.04 -24.62 25.64
N GLY A 86 -6.39 -25.56 24.92
CA GLY A 86 -6.74 -26.99 24.94
C GLY A 86 -7.93 -27.38 24.07
N TYR A 87 -8.17 -26.66 22.98
CA TYR A 87 -9.20 -26.95 21.97
C TYR A 87 -8.65 -27.72 20.79
N ARG A 88 -9.52 -28.38 20.02
CA ARG A 88 -9.22 -28.98 18.72
C ARG A 88 -9.68 -28.05 17.59
N CYS A 89 -9.06 -28.14 16.42
CA CYS A 89 -9.43 -27.37 15.25
C CYS A 89 -9.72 -28.27 14.05
N ILE A 90 -10.80 -27.95 13.33
CA ILE A 90 -11.11 -28.51 12.00
C ILE A 90 -11.31 -27.32 11.08
N PHE A 91 -10.47 -27.18 10.05
CA PHE A 91 -10.56 -26.10 9.09
C PHE A 91 -10.97 -26.62 7.72
N THR A 92 -11.89 -25.89 7.08
CA THR A 92 -12.24 -26.11 5.68
C THR A 92 -11.60 -25.00 4.84
N THR A 93 -11.01 -25.37 3.71
CA THR A 93 -10.33 -24.44 2.79
C THR A 93 -10.65 -24.81 1.35
N THR A 94 -10.31 -23.94 0.40
CA THR A 94 -10.50 -24.23 -1.01
C THR A 94 -9.19 -24.70 -1.66
N ASP A 95 -9.30 -25.39 -2.79
CA ASP A 95 -8.18 -25.85 -3.62
C ASP A 95 -7.44 -24.69 -4.36
N LYS A 96 -7.99 -23.48 -4.32
CA LYS A 96 -7.35 -22.24 -4.83
C LYS A 96 -6.18 -21.77 -3.94
N GLN A 97 -6.20 -22.08 -2.65
CA GLN A 97 -5.23 -21.56 -1.69
C GLN A 97 -3.85 -22.19 -1.88
N SER A 98 -2.79 -21.46 -1.48
CA SER A 98 -1.43 -21.98 -1.51
C SER A 98 -1.27 -23.19 -0.57
N GLU A 99 -0.48 -24.20 -0.99
CA GLU A 99 -0.25 -25.42 -0.19
C GLU A 99 0.38 -25.10 1.16
N GLU A 100 1.29 -24.10 1.22
CA GLU A 100 1.97 -23.66 2.43
C GLU A 100 0.99 -23.28 3.53
N LYS A 101 -0.14 -22.64 3.17
CA LYS A 101 -1.19 -22.27 4.14
C LYS A 101 -1.82 -23.50 4.80
N ALA A 102 -2.16 -24.51 4.01
CA ALA A 102 -2.72 -25.74 4.53
C ALA A 102 -1.71 -26.53 5.38
N ASP A 103 -0.45 -26.54 4.98
CA ASP A 103 0.63 -27.23 5.70
C ASP A 103 0.94 -26.59 7.06
N VAL A 104 0.90 -25.28 7.16
CA VAL A 104 1.00 -24.59 8.45
C VAL A 104 -0.12 -25.02 9.40
N LEU A 105 -1.37 -25.11 8.93
CA LEU A 105 -2.49 -25.55 9.77
C LEU A 105 -2.32 -27.01 10.24
N ARG A 106 -1.88 -27.91 9.34
CA ARG A 106 -1.58 -29.30 9.71
C ARG A 106 -0.43 -29.40 10.70
N ALA A 107 0.63 -28.60 10.50
CA ALA A 107 1.77 -28.57 11.44
C ALA A 107 1.38 -28.05 12.83
N LEU A 108 0.37 -27.20 12.93
CA LEU A 108 -0.25 -26.77 14.18
C LEU A 108 -1.24 -27.79 14.77
N GLY A 109 -1.38 -28.97 14.16
CA GLY A 109 -2.23 -30.05 14.68
C GLY A 109 -3.71 -29.97 14.28
N ALA A 110 -4.09 -29.05 13.38
CA ALA A 110 -5.45 -28.96 12.91
C ALA A 110 -5.78 -30.01 11.86
N GLU A 111 -7.03 -30.49 11.85
CA GLU A 111 -7.59 -31.23 10.72
C GLU A 111 -7.95 -30.25 9.60
N VAL A 112 -7.45 -30.47 8.38
CA VAL A 112 -7.72 -29.59 7.23
C VAL A 112 -8.46 -30.37 6.15
N ARG A 113 -9.62 -29.84 5.75
CA ARG A 113 -10.47 -30.39 4.67
C ARG A 113 -10.48 -29.43 3.49
N VAL A 114 -10.00 -29.91 2.35
CA VAL A 114 -10.00 -29.14 1.11
C VAL A 114 -11.33 -29.34 0.38
N CYS A 115 -11.99 -28.27 0.02
CA CYS A 115 -13.25 -28.19 -0.68
C CYS A 115 -13.06 -27.60 -2.08
N PRO A 116 -13.95 -27.88 -3.07
CA PRO A 116 -13.84 -27.29 -4.39
C PRO A 116 -14.10 -25.78 -4.35
N THR A 117 -13.32 -25.02 -5.13
CA THR A 117 -13.52 -23.56 -5.31
C THR A 117 -14.68 -23.22 -6.22
N ASN A 118 -14.87 -24.02 -7.30
CA ASN A 118 -15.85 -23.71 -8.35
C ASN A 118 -17.27 -24.22 -7.99
N VAL A 119 -17.80 -23.76 -6.86
CA VAL A 119 -19.17 -24.06 -6.39
C VAL A 119 -19.73 -22.83 -5.70
N GLU A 120 -21.05 -22.65 -5.79
CA GLU A 120 -21.75 -21.56 -5.12
C GLU A 120 -21.60 -21.65 -3.58
N PRO A 121 -21.66 -20.52 -2.86
CA PRO A 121 -21.47 -20.49 -1.39
C PRO A 121 -22.45 -21.39 -0.63
N ASP A 122 -23.67 -21.58 -1.11
CA ASP A 122 -24.71 -22.43 -0.53
C ASP A 122 -24.65 -23.91 -0.99
N ASP A 123 -23.78 -24.26 -1.95
CA ASP A 123 -23.55 -25.65 -2.34
C ASP A 123 -23.09 -26.47 -1.12
N PRO A 124 -23.67 -27.68 -0.89
CA PRO A 124 -23.27 -28.53 0.23
C PRO A 124 -21.78 -28.92 0.27
N ARG A 125 -21.06 -28.76 -0.84
CA ARG A 125 -19.62 -29.02 -0.98
C ARG A 125 -18.77 -27.77 -0.72
N SER A 126 -19.37 -26.59 -0.67
CA SER A 126 -18.64 -25.35 -0.39
C SER A 126 -17.96 -25.42 0.98
N TYR A 127 -16.83 -24.79 1.12
CA TYR A 127 -16.10 -24.80 2.39
C TYR A 127 -16.91 -24.18 3.54
N TYR A 128 -17.75 -23.20 3.26
CA TYR A 128 -18.70 -22.61 4.22
C TYR A 128 -19.75 -23.63 4.70
N SER A 129 -20.41 -24.31 3.74
CA SER A 129 -21.47 -25.29 4.04
C SER A 129 -20.90 -26.53 4.75
N VAL A 130 -19.69 -26.97 4.39
CA VAL A 130 -19.02 -28.06 5.09
C VAL A 130 -18.64 -27.67 6.51
N ALA A 131 -18.14 -26.45 6.77
CA ALA A 131 -17.83 -25.98 8.10
C ALA A 131 -19.08 -25.93 9.00
N ARG A 132 -20.17 -25.30 8.53
CA ARG A 132 -21.44 -25.24 9.26
C ARG A 132 -21.98 -26.64 9.61
N ARG A 133 -21.95 -27.56 8.65
CA ARG A 133 -22.41 -28.94 8.87
C ARG A 133 -21.56 -29.66 9.91
N LEU A 134 -20.23 -29.57 9.84
CA LEU A 134 -19.33 -30.18 10.81
C LEU A 134 -19.58 -29.66 12.22
N ALA A 135 -19.76 -28.35 12.40
CA ALA A 135 -20.07 -27.78 13.69
C ALA A 135 -21.42 -28.27 14.25
N ALA A 136 -22.42 -28.48 13.38
CA ALA A 136 -23.73 -28.98 13.79
C ALA A 136 -23.74 -30.49 14.13
N GLU A 137 -22.91 -31.30 13.46
CA GLU A 137 -22.86 -32.77 13.63
C GLU A 137 -21.96 -33.21 14.78
N LEU A 138 -20.91 -32.43 15.09
CA LEU A 138 -19.96 -32.79 16.13
C LEU A 138 -20.41 -32.31 17.52
N PRO A 139 -20.28 -33.14 18.56
CA PRO A 139 -20.59 -32.72 19.91
C PRO A 139 -19.55 -31.70 20.39
N ASN A 140 -20.02 -30.69 21.13
CA ASN A 140 -19.18 -29.61 21.66
C ASN A 140 -18.28 -28.96 20.58
N ALA A 141 -18.88 -28.63 19.44
CA ALA A 141 -18.21 -27.93 18.33
C ALA A 141 -18.89 -26.58 18.06
N VAL A 142 -18.10 -25.58 17.72
CA VAL A 142 -18.57 -24.24 17.35
C VAL A 142 -18.01 -23.81 16.00
N TYR A 143 -18.86 -23.24 15.15
CA TYR A 143 -18.46 -22.50 13.96
C TYR A 143 -18.35 -21.02 14.33
N LEU A 144 -17.14 -20.47 14.28
CA LEU A 144 -16.88 -19.11 14.75
C LEU A 144 -17.30 -18.05 13.73
N ASN A 145 -17.35 -18.39 12.43
CA ASN A 145 -17.86 -17.54 11.36
C ASN A 145 -17.22 -16.14 11.30
N GLN A 146 -15.97 -16.07 10.88
CA GLN A 146 -15.21 -14.83 10.81
C GLN A 146 -15.88 -13.71 9.98
N TYR A 147 -16.81 -14.04 9.10
CA TYR A 147 -17.48 -13.07 8.21
C TYR A 147 -18.56 -12.26 8.91
N ASP A 148 -19.33 -12.92 9.78
CA ASP A 148 -20.50 -12.30 10.39
C ASP A 148 -20.38 -12.17 11.92
N ASN A 149 -19.34 -12.75 12.53
CA ASN A 149 -19.12 -12.67 13.96
C ASN A 149 -18.57 -11.29 14.36
N PRO A 150 -19.32 -10.50 15.14
CA PRO A 150 -18.90 -9.14 15.53
C PRO A 150 -17.60 -9.13 16.35
N ALA A 151 -17.23 -10.24 17.00
CA ALA A 151 -15.98 -10.37 17.71
C ALA A 151 -14.74 -10.15 16.82
N ASN A 152 -14.87 -10.35 15.51
CA ASN A 152 -13.83 -9.99 14.55
C ASN A 152 -13.59 -8.48 14.52
N THR A 153 -14.64 -7.69 14.33
CA THR A 153 -14.56 -6.21 14.34
C THR A 153 -14.17 -5.68 15.70
N GLU A 154 -14.74 -6.23 16.78
CA GLU A 154 -14.40 -5.85 18.16
C GLU A 154 -12.93 -6.05 18.48
N ALA A 155 -12.30 -7.14 18.02
CA ALA A 155 -10.88 -7.41 18.24
C ALA A 155 -10.01 -6.26 17.71
N HIS A 156 -10.33 -5.71 16.54
CA HIS A 156 -9.59 -4.61 15.94
C HIS A 156 -9.91 -3.26 16.56
N TYR A 157 -11.15 -3.06 16.98
CA TYR A 157 -11.56 -1.89 17.75
C TYR A 157 -10.82 -1.81 19.09
N GLU A 158 -10.67 -2.94 19.78
CA GLU A 158 -10.04 -3.02 21.10
C GLU A 158 -8.51 -3.12 21.08
N THR A 159 -7.92 -3.51 19.96
CA THR A 159 -6.46 -3.74 19.87
C THR A 159 -5.78 -2.92 18.79
N THR A 160 -6.08 -3.16 17.50
CA THR A 160 -5.36 -2.54 16.38
C THR A 160 -5.58 -1.03 16.31
N GLY A 161 -6.80 -0.56 16.51
CA GLY A 161 -7.14 0.86 16.53
C GLY A 161 -6.39 1.63 17.63
N PRO A 162 -6.47 1.19 18.92
CA PRO A 162 -5.68 1.78 20.00
C PRO A 162 -4.18 1.79 19.76
N GLU A 163 -3.60 0.69 19.25
CA GLU A 163 -2.16 0.64 18.92
C GLU A 163 -1.76 1.68 17.88
N LEU A 164 -2.54 1.81 16.80
CA LEU A 164 -2.29 2.81 15.75
C LEU A 164 -2.35 4.23 16.30
N TRP A 165 -3.35 4.51 17.14
CA TRP A 165 -3.50 5.81 17.77
C TRP A 165 -2.32 6.14 18.68
N GLU A 166 -1.91 5.20 19.53
CA GLU A 166 -0.78 5.38 20.44
C GLU A 166 0.55 5.53 19.68
N GLN A 167 0.82 4.65 18.71
CA GLN A 167 2.06 4.63 17.94
C GLN A 167 2.24 5.87 17.07
N THR A 168 1.15 6.49 16.62
CA THR A 168 1.18 7.75 15.88
C THR A 168 1.03 8.99 16.78
N GLU A 169 0.94 8.81 18.10
CA GLU A 169 0.71 9.90 19.06
C GLU A 169 -0.57 10.70 18.74
N GLY A 170 -1.60 10.00 18.21
CA GLY A 170 -2.85 10.62 17.76
C GLY A 170 -2.75 11.47 16.49
N ARG A 171 -1.63 11.40 15.77
CA ARG A 171 -1.39 12.22 14.56
C ARG A 171 -1.87 11.56 13.28
N ILE A 172 -2.32 10.30 13.32
CA ILE A 172 -2.84 9.62 12.12
C ILE A 172 -3.95 10.44 11.45
N THR A 173 -3.82 10.66 10.15
CA THR A 173 -4.81 11.37 9.31
C THR A 173 -5.45 10.46 8.28
N HIS A 174 -4.73 9.42 7.83
CA HIS A 174 -5.21 8.50 6.81
C HIS A 174 -4.93 7.06 7.21
N PHE A 175 -5.94 6.21 7.10
CA PHE A 175 -5.81 4.77 7.29
C PHE A 175 -6.23 4.03 6.02
N ILE A 176 -5.33 3.25 5.43
CA ILE A 176 -5.55 2.54 4.17
C ILE A 176 -5.39 1.04 4.39
N SER A 177 -6.37 0.26 3.98
CA SER A 177 -6.36 -1.20 4.15
C SER A 177 -7.14 -1.93 3.07
N GLY A 178 -6.66 -3.10 2.67
CA GLY A 178 -7.49 -4.07 1.98
C GLY A 178 -8.57 -4.63 2.91
N ALA A 179 -9.68 -5.06 2.34
CA ALA A 179 -10.77 -5.70 3.07
C ALA A 179 -11.08 -7.09 2.49
N GLY A 180 -11.11 -8.11 3.36
CA GLY A 180 -11.78 -9.39 3.12
C GLY A 180 -13.03 -9.41 3.98
N THR A 181 -13.01 -10.05 5.16
CA THR A 181 -14.17 -10.07 6.08
C THR A 181 -14.65 -8.68 6.57
N GLY A 182 -13.88 -7.62 6.32
CA GLY A 182 -14.21 -6.26 6.75
C GLY A 182 -13.84 -5.93 8.20
N GLY A 183 -13.65 -6.91 9.06
CA GLY A 183 -13.45 -6.68 10.50
C GLY A 183 -12.28 -5.76 10.83
N THR A 184 -11.16 -5.88 10.13
CA THR A 184 -9.98 -5.04 10.36
C THR A 184 -10.25 -3.57 10.04
N ILE A 185 -10.71 -3.28 8.82
CA ILE A 185 -10.96 -1.90 8.39
C ILE A 185 -12.06 -1.25 9.20
N SER A 186 -13.16 -1.97 9.45
CA SER A 186 -14.31 -1.45 10.21
C SER A 186 -13.98 -1.21 11.68
N GLY A 187 -13.29 -2.16 12.34
CA GLY A 187 -12.90 -2.01 13.75
C GLY A 187 -11.92 -0.87 13.98
N VAL A 188 -10.89 -0.77 13.12
CA VAL A 188 -9.92 0.33 13.17
C VAL A 188 -10.58 1.67 12.86
N ALA A 189 -11.36 1.73 11.78
CA ALA A 189 -12.05 2.96 11.38
C ALA A 189 -12.97 3.48 12.48
N LYS A 190 -13.78 2.60 13.09
CA LYS A 190 -14.65 2.95 14.20
C LYS A 190 -13.88 3.60 15.34
N PHE A 191 -12.78 2.95 15.77
CA PHE A 191 -11.97 3.48 16.87
C PHE A 191 -11.33 4.82 16.52
N LEU A 192 -10.74 4.94 15.33
CA LEU A 192 -10.05 6.16 14.92
C LEU A 192 -11.01 7.34 14.77
N LYS A 193 -12.18 7.13 14.13
CA LYS A 193 -13.19 8.17 13.94
C LYS A 193 -13.85 8.59 15.26
N GLU A 194 -13.94 7.73 16.26
CA GLU A 194 -14.36 8.11 17.62
C GLU A 194 -13.31 8.97 18.34
N LYS A 195 -12.02 8.86 18.00
CA LYS A 195 -10.95 9.71 18.55
C LYS A 195 -10.79 11.02 17.80
N LYS A 196 -10.91 10.97 16.48
CA LYS A 196 -10.69 12.07 15.56
C LYS A 196 -11.56 11.78 14.31
N ASP A 197 -12.68 12.50 14.19
CA ASP A 197 -13.73 12.23 13.20
C ASP A 197 -13.33 12.52 11.75
N ASP A 198 -12.27 13.31 11.55
CA ASP A 198 -11.70 13.68 10.25
C ASP A 198 -10.63 12.71 9.74
N VAL A 199 -10.36 11.59 10.43
CA VAL A 199 -9.46 10.56 9.88
C VAL A 199 -10.07 9.96 8.61
N SER A 200 -9.36 10.08 7.49
CA SER A 200 -9.75 9.49 6.22
C SER A 200 -9.45 7.98 6.20
N VAL A 201 -10.44 7.18 5.84
CA VAL A 201 -10.34 5.71 5.75
C VAL A 201 -10.54 5.28 4.30
N VAL A 202 -9.54 4.66 3.69
CA VAL A 202 -9.57 4.22 2.29
C VAL A 202 -9.51 2.70 2.21
N GLY A 203 -10.54 2.10 1.59
CA GLY A 203 -10.58 0.69 1.26
C GLY A 203 -9.84 0.40 -0.05
N VAL A 204 -9.16 -0.75 -0.12
CA VAL A 204 -8.52 -1.22 -1.34
C VAL A 204 -9.03 -2.60 -1.70
N ASP A 205 -9.49 -2.78 -2.93
CA ASP A 205 -10.19 -3.97 -3.39
C ASP A 205 -9.52 -4.58 -4.64
N PRO A 206 -9.48 -5.91 -4.79
CA PRO A 206 -9.09 -6.49 -6.07
C PRO A 206 -10.21 -6.32 -7.10
N ARG A 207 -9.83 -6.26 -8.34
CA ARG A 207 -10.81 -6.42 -9.44
C ARG A 207 -11.36 -7.83 -9.38
N GLY A 208 -12.69 -7.97 -9.36
CA GLY A 208 -13.39 -9.25 -9.19
C GLY A 208 -14.08 -9.41 -7.84
N SER A 209 -13.97 -8.39 -6.96
CA SER A 209 -14.70 -8.26 -5.70
C SER A 209 -15.87 -7.30 -5.85
N VAL A 210 -16.91 -7.51 -5.04
CA VAL A 210 -18.14 -6.71 -5.06
C VAL A 210 -18.05 -5.41 -4.25
N TYR A 211 -17.05 -5.26 -3.38
CA TYR A 211 -17.01 -4.17 -2.40
C TYR A 211 -16.87 -2.79 -3.03
N HIS A 212 -15.97 -2.62 -3.98
CA HIS A 212 -15.75 -1.32 -4.64
C HIS A 212 -17.03 -0.79 -5.29
N LYS A 213 -17.72 -1.61 -6.09
CA LYS A 213 -18.97 -1.19 -6.74
C LYS A 213 -20.06 -0.92 -5.73
N TYR A 214 -20.21 -1.79 -4.73
CA TYR A 214 -21.19 -1.60 -3.66
C TYR A 214 -20.96 -0.30 -2.89
N PHE A 215 -19.71 0.02 -2.56
CA PHE A 215 -19.38 1.27 -1.90
C PHE A 215 -19.84 2.50 -2.70
N HIS A 216 -19.55 2.55 -4.00
CA HIS A 216 -19.88 3.71 -4.83
C HIS A 216 -21.33 3.81 -5.26
N THR A 217 -22.05 2.69 -5.35
CA THR A 217 -23.41 2.67 -5.91
C THR A 217 -24.50 2.24 -4.94
N GLY A 218 -24.15 1.53 -3.87
CA GLY A 218 -25.08 0.85 -2.95
C GLY A 218 -25.75 -0.40 -3.56
N GLU A 219 -25.31 -0.84 -4.75
CA GLU A 219 -25.87 -2.00 -5.45
C GLU A 219 -24.92 -3.19 -5.41
N PHE A 220 -25.40 -4.35 -4.96
CA PHE A 220 -24.70 -5.61 -5.10
C PHE A 220 -24.86 -6.10 -6.54
N ASP A 221 -23.72 -6.32 -7.21
CA ASP A 221 -23.71 -6.76 -8.62
C ASP A 221 -22.88 -8.03 -8.78
N GLU A 222 -23.56 -9.15 -9.05
CA GLU A 222 -22.92 -10.44 -9.34
C GLU A 222 -22.01 -10.38 -10.59
N GLY A 223 -22.23 -9.41 -11.49
CA GLY A 223 -21.39 -9.20 -12.68
C GLY A 223 -19.97 -8.73 -12.36
N GLU A 224 -19.73 -8.24 -11.14
CA GLU A 224 -18.39 -7.90 -10.67
C GLU A 224 -17.60 -9.12 -10.17
N ILE A 225 -18.26 -10.26 -9.95
CA ILE A 225 -17.64 -11.47 -9.39
C ILE A 225 -16.92 -12.25 -10.50
N TYR A 226 -15.60 -12.21 -10.48
CA TYR A 226 -14.75 -13.03 -11.33
C TYR A 226 -13.42 -13.40 -10.62
N PRO A 227 -12.76 -14.49 -11.06
CA PRO A 227 -11.54 -14.95 -10.39
C PRO A 227 -10.42 -13.92 -10.42
N TYR A 228 -9.73 -13.76 -9.29
CA TYR A 228 -8.50 -13.01 -9.12
C TYR A 228 -7.49 -13.82 -8.29
N PHE A 229 -6.22 -13.43 -8.31
CA PHE A 229 -5.12 -14.18 -7.69
C PHE A 229 -4.71 -13.65 -6.31
N THR A 230 -5.01 -12.41 -6.01
CA THR A 230 -4.69 -11.81 -4.71
C THR A 230 -5.48 -12.50 -3.60
N GLU A 231 -4.79 -13.09 -2.62
CA GLU A 231 -5.41 -13.87 -1.55
C GLU A 231 -5.66 -13.04 -0.29
N GLY A 232 -6.77 -13.34 0.40
CA GLY A 232 -7.11 -12.80 1.73
C GLY A 232 -7.76 -11.41 1.72
N VAL A 233 -8.16 -10.93 0.55
CA VAL A 233 -8.88 -9.66 0.32
C VAL A 233 -9.89 -9.85 -0.81
N GLY A 234 -10.88 -8.95 -0.83
CA GLY A 234 -11.99 -9.02 -1.77
C GLY A 234 -12.96 -10.15 -1.43
N GLU A 235 -14.22 -9.96 -1.75
CA GLU A 235 -15.28 -10.93 -1.47
C GLU A 235 -16.31 -10.97 -2.61
N ASP A 236 -17.03 -12.09 -2.67
CA ASP A 236 -18.19 -12.33 -3.53
C ASP A 236 -19.53 -12.19 -2.76
N ILE A 237 -19.46 -11.80 -1.50
CA ILE A 237 -20.58 -11.55 -0.58
C ILE A 237 -20.38 -10.22 0.15
N LEU A 238 -21.45 -9.70 0.74
CA LEU A 238 -21.35 -8.59 1.69
C LEU A 238 -21.26 -9.17 3.11
N ALA A 239 -20.04 -9.20 3.66
CA ALA A 239 -19.81 -9.67 5.02
C ALA A 239 -20.40 -8.67 6.04
N GLU A 240 -21.05 -9.18 7.11
CA GLU A 240 -21.66 -8.32 8.14
C GLU A 240 -20.63 -7.49 8.93
N ASN A 241 -19.38 -7.94 8.98
CA ASN A 241 -18.29 -7.19 9.61
C ASN A 241 -17.79 -6.00 8.76
N MET A 242 -18.21 -5.87 7.50
CA MET A 242 -17.84 -4.73 6.66
C MET A 242 -18.83 -3.57 6.83
N ASP A 243 -18.42 -2.54 7.55
CA ASP A 243 -19.19 -1.30 7.71
C ASP A 243 -18.72 -0.22 6.74
N PHE A 244 -19.36 -0.15 5.57
CA PHE A 244 -19.06 0.85 4.55
C PHE A 244 -19.31 2.29 4.99
N SER A 245 -20.11 2.53 6.02
CA SER A 245 -20.39 3.89 6.51
C SER A 245 -19.18 4.53 7.21
N LEU A 246 -18.18 3.73 7.58
CA LEU A 246 -16.95 4.17 8.21
C LEU A 246 -15.80 4.42 7.20
N VAL A 247 -16.02 4.10 5.93
CA VAL A 247 -15.03 4.23 4.85
C VAL A 247 -15.34 5.48 4.05
N ASP A 248 -14.32 6.28 3.73
CA ASP A 248 -14.47 7.56 3.04
C ASP A 248 -14.24 7.44 1.53
N ASP A 249 -13.41 6.47 1.12
CA ASP A 249 -13.15 6.19 -0.30
C ASP A 249 -12.78 4.71 -0.50
N TYR A 250 -12.92 4.23 -1.74
CA TYR A 250 -12.65 2.84 -2.08
C TYR A 250 -12.03 2.74 -3.48
N VAL A 251 -10.83 2.15 -3.58
CA VAL A 251 -10.10 2.04 -4.85
C VAL A 251 -9.88 0.59 -5.25
N GLN A 252 -9.75 0.34 -6.55
CA GLN A 252 -9.47 -1.00 -7.10
C GLN A 252 -8.06 -1.14 -7.62
N VAL A 253 -7.47 -2.32 -7.40
CA VAL A 253 -6.14 -2.70 -7.87
C VAL A 253 -6.22 -4.01 -8.65
N GLY A 254 -5.49 -4.13 -9.75
CA GLY A 254 -5.35 -5.38 -10.50
C GLY A 254 -4.31 -6.31 -9.89
N ASP A 255 -4.43 -7.63 -10.17
CA ASP A 255 -3.50 -8.63 -9.64
C ASP A 255 -2.04 -8.35 -10.02
N LYS A 256 -1.78 -7.96 -11.27
CA LYS A 256 -0.42 -7.64 -11.73
C LYS A 256 0.23 -6.54 -10.89
N GLU A 257 -0.49 -5.46 -10.66
CA GLU A 257 -0.04 -4.34 -9.82
C GLU A 257 0.21 -4.78 -8.38
N ALA A 258 -0.71 -5.58 -7.81
CA ALA A 258 -0.58 -6.12 -6.47
C ALA A 258 0.66 -7.02 -6.33
N MET A 259 0.87 -7.96 -7.27
CA MET A 259 2.00 -8.91 -7.24
C MET A 259 3.35 -8.20 -7.44
N GLN A 260 3.42 -7.26 -8.37
CA GLN A 260 4.62 -6.46 -8.60
C GLN A 260 4.96 -5.59 -7.39
N MET A 261 3.96 -4.92 -6.80
CA MET A 261 4.16 -4.10 -5.60
C MET A 261 4.60 -4.94 -4.39
N THR A 262 4.07 -6.16 -4.24
CA THR A 262 4.51 -7.11 -3.22
C THR A 262 6.02 -7.37 -3.32
N ARG A 263 6.53 -7.63 -4.52
CA ARG A 263 7.96 -7.85 -4.77
C ARG A 263 8.79 -6.57 -4.57
N ARG A 264 8.27 -5.41 -5.02
CA ARG A 264 8.94 -4.11 -4.83
C ARG A 264 9.12 -3.77 -3.35
N LEU A 265 8.10 -4.00 -2.52
CA LEU A 265 8.19 -3.80 -1.06
C LEU A 265 9.29 -4.67 -0.44
N ALA A 266 9.39 -5.93 -0.84
CA ALA A 266 10.45 -6.82 -0.37
C ALA A 266 11.84 -6.35 -0.82
N GLN A 267 11.99 -5.92 -2.07
CA GLN A 267 13.28 -5.57 -2.67
C GLN A 267 13.75 -4.15 -2.31
N ARG A 268 12.83 -3.20 -2.11
CA ARG A 268 13.17 -1.79 -1.88
C ARG A 268 13.04 -1.35 -0.43
N GLU A 269 12.04 -1.87 0.29
CA GLU A 269 11.80 -1.50 1.69
C GLU A 269 12.25 -2.60 2.67
N GLY A 270 12.68 -3.78 2.18
CA GLY A 270 13.08 -4.92 3.01
C GLY A 270 11.90 -5.58 3.73
N LEU A 271 10.67 -5.31 3.32
CA LEU A 271 9.45 -5.85 3.92
C LEU A 271 8.96 -7.08 3.15
N PHE A 272 9.22 -8.26 3.70
CA PHE A 272 8.83 -9.53 3.09
C PHE A 272 7.38 -9.88 3.45
N ILE A 273 6.45 -9.37 2.65
CA ILE A 273 5.00 -9.29 2.91
C ILE A 273 4.19 -10.14 1.92
N GLY A 274 2.91 -10.39 2.25
CA GLY A 274 1.98 -11.09 1.37
C GLY A 274 1.31 -10.21 0.33
N GLN A 275 0.56 -10.85 -0.58
CA GLN A 275 -0.06 -10.24 -1.75
C GLN A 275 -1.03 -9.10 -1.42
N SER A 276 -1.83 -9.28 -0.37
CA SER A 276 -2.79 -8.25 0.10
C SER A 276 -2.12 -6.98 0.60
N SER A 277 -0.88 -7.09 1.12
CA SER A 277 -0.07 -5.91 1.49
C SER A 277 0.40 -5.15 0.25
N GLY A 278 0.84 -5.89 -0.79
CA GLY A 278 1.20 -5.28 -2.08
C GLY A 278 0.02 -4.58 -2.73
N MET A 279 -1.16 -5.21 -2.70
CA MET A 279 -2.39 -4.61 -3.19
C MET A 279 -2.75 -3.33 -2.40
N ALA A 280 -2.73 -3.39 -1.06
CA ALA A 280 -3.01 -2.23 -0.22
C ALA A 280 -2.04 -1.07 -0.51
N MET A 281 -0.75 -1.37 -0.71
CA MET A 281 0.24 -0.34 -1.02
C MET A 281 0.09 0.23 -2.43
N ALA A 282 -0.22 -0.59 -3.44
CA ALA A 282 -0.48 -0.11 -4.80
C ALA A 282 -1.69 0.83 -4.83
N GLY A 283 -2.79 0.44 -4.18
CA GLY A 283 -3.97 1.29 -4.03
C GLY A 283 -3.69 2.56 -3.24
N ALA A 284 -2.90 2.45 -2.16
CA ALA A 284 -2.49 3.61 -1.37
C ALA A 284 -1.69 4.61 -2.18
N LEU A 285 -0.69 4.16 -2.96
CA LEU A 285 0.11 5.05 -3.80
C LEU A 285 -0.74 5.75 -4.87
N GLY A 286 -1.59 4.99 -5.59
CA GLY A 286 -2.49 5.58 -6.58
C GLY A 286 -3.40 6.64 -5.95
N TRP A 287 -4.01 6.34 -4.80
CA TRP A 287 -4.88 7.27 -4.09
C TRP A 287 -4.13 8.52 -3.61
N LEU A 288 -2.96 8.35 -2.99
CA LEU A 288 -2.14 9.46 -2.48
C LEU A 288 -1.64 10.37 -3.60
N HIS A 289 -1.30 9.81 -4.77
CA HIS A 289 -0.92 10.61 -5.93
C HIS A 289 -2.10 11.40 -6.49
N ALA A 290 -3.28 10.78 -6.61
CA ALA A 290 -4.48 11.47 -7.09
C ALA A 290 -4.95 12.58 -6.15
N HIS A 291 -4.62 12.50 -4.85
CA HIS A 291 -4.99 13.50 -3.83
C HIS A 291 -3.81 14.35 -3.36
N ARG A 292 -2.69 14.35 -4.10
CA ARG A 292 -1.43 14.97 -3.66
C ARG A 292 -1.57 16.43 -3.23
N GLU A 293 -2.38 17.21 -3.94
CA GLU A 293 -2.60 18.62 -3.64
C GLU A 293 -3.30 18.88 -2.30
N ALA A 294 -4.02 17.88 -1.79
CA ALA A 294 -4.72 17.95 -0.51
C ALA A 294 -3.86 17.47 0.65
N LEU A 295 -2.70 16.85 0.38
CA LEU A 295 -1.77 16.34 1.39
C LEU A 295 -0.72 17.38 1.76
N ASP A 296 -0.34 17.41 3.04
CA ASP A 296 0.73 18.25 3.54
C ASP A 296 1.70 17.49 4.48
N GLU A 297 2.71 18.19 5.02
CA GLU A 297 3.74 17.62 5.88
C GLU A 297 3.23 17.14 7.27
N ASP A 298 2.09 17.64 7.70
CA ASP A 298 1.46 17.29 8.98
C ASP A 298 0.62 16.00 8.88
N ASP A 299 0.31 15.55 7.65
CA ASP A 299 -0.39 14.29 7.43
C ASP A 299 0.44 13.07 7.86
N VAL A 300 -0.24 12.07 8.39
CA VAL A 300 0.34 10.79 8.74
C VAL A 300 -0.52 9.67 8.16
N VAL A 301 0.00 9.04 7.11
CA VAL A 301 -0.67 7.94 6.41
C VAL A 301 -0.21 6.60 6.98
N VAL A 302 -1.16 5.72 7.30
CA VAL A 302 -0.85 4.34 7.70
C VAL A 302 -1.49 3.36 6.74
N VAL A 303 -0.68 2.47 6.15
CA VAL A 303 -1.12 1.35 5.32
C VAL A 303 -0.94 0.06 6.10
N LEU A 304 -1.99 -0.77 6.17
CA LEU A 304 -1.94 -2.04 6.90
C LEU A 304 -1.40 -3.16 6.01
N PHE A 305 -0.37 -3.86 6.50
CA PHE A 305 0.25 -5.02 5.87
C PHE A 305 -0.11 -6.30 6.62
N PRO A 306 -1.10 -7.07 6.13
CA PRO A 306 -1.76 -8.10 6.92
C PRO A 306 -0.93 -9.32 7.26
N ASP A 307 -0.05 -9.79 6.35
CA ASP A 307 0.64 -11.06 6.54
C ASP A 307 2.03 -11.14 5.89
N SER A 308 2.72 -12.25 6.14
CA SER A 308 4.09 -12.53 5.71
C SER A 308 4.15 -13.11 4.29
N GLY A 309 5.21 -12.77 3.56
CA GLY A 309 5.58 -13.33 2.26
C GLY A 309 5.90 -14.82 2.27
N PHE A 310 6.25 -15.40 3.43
CA PHE A 310 6.53 -16.84 3.55
C PHE A 310 5.36 -17.75 3.16
N ARG A 311 4.15 -17.22 3.03
CA ARG A 311 2.94 -17.94 2.61
C ARG A 311 2.73 -17.96 1.10
N TYR A 312 3.64 -17.35 0.32
CA TYR A 312 3.47 -17.09 -1.11
C TYR A 312 4.75 -17.39 -1.92
N LEU A 313 5.63 -18.25 -1.37
CA LEU A 313 6.90 -18.60 -1.99
C LEU A 313 6.71 -19.31 -3.34
N SER A 314 5.69 -20.16 -3.45
CA SER A 314 5.33 -20.88 -4.68
C SER A 314 4.47 -20.05 -5.66
N LYS A 315 4.20 -18.77 -5.35
CA LYS A 315 3.38 -17.86 -6.17
C LYS A 315 4.10 -16.55 -6.46
N THR A 316 3.75 -15.48 -5.75
CA THR A 316 4.27 -14.13 -6.01
C THR A 316 5.80 -14.05 -5.96
N TYR A 317 6.47 -14.90 -5.20
CA TYR A 317 7.93 -14.92 -5.09
C TYR A 317 8.60 -15.97 -5.98
N ASP A 318 7.83 -16.74 -6.74
CA ASP A 318 8.30 -17.66 -7.77
C ASP A 318 8.26 -16.98 -9.16
N ASP A 319 9.41 -16.96 -9.85
CA ASP A 319 9.52 -16.28 -11.15
C ASP A 319 8.78 -17.01 -12.26
N ASP A 320 8.69 -18.34 -12.20
CA ASP A 320 7.99 -19.12 -13.21
C ASP A 320 6.48 -18.91 -13.06
N TRP A 321 5.98 -18.96 -11.84
CA TRP A 321 4.59 -18.62 -11.56
C TRP A 321 4.22 -17.20 -12.03
N MET A 322 5.07 -16.22 -11.77
CA MET A 322 4.85 -14.83 -12.20
C MET A 322 4.85 -14.70 -13.73
N ARG A 323 5.71 -15.44 -14.45
CA ARG A 323 5.72 -15.44 -15.93
C ARG A 323 4.48 -16.12 -16.51
N ASP A 324 4.07 -17.25 -15.95
CA ASP A 324 2.91 -18.02 -16.40
C ASP A 324 1.60 -17.21 -16.30
N HIS A 325 1.58 -16.17 -15.43
CA HIS A 325 0.42 -15.29 -15.25
C HIS A 325 0.62 -13.88 -15.85
N ASP A 326 1.68 -13.65 -16.64
CA ASP A 326 2.02 -12.35 -17.22
C ASP A 326 2.22 -11.22 -16.19
N PHE A 327 2.63 -11.58 -14.96
CA PHE A 327 2.88 -10.62 -13.87
C PHE A 327 4.33 -10.17 -13.79
N LEU A 328 5.27 -10.91 -14.37
CA LEU A 328 6.67 -10.51 -14.41
C LEU A 328 6.87 -9.45 -15.49
N GLU A 329 7.50 -8.34 -15.13
CA GLU A 329 7.84 -7.32 -16.11
C GLU A 329 8.90 -7.85 -17.07
N PRO A 330 8.73 -7.67 -18.40
CA PRO A 330 9.71 -8.13 -19.36
C PRO A 330 11.00 -7.29 -19.37
N THR A 331 11.03 -6.17 -18.64
CA THR A 331 12.15 -5.21 -18.69
C THR A 331 13.11 -5.38 -17.50
N PRO A 332 14.44 -5.30 -17.69
CA PRO A 332 15.36 -5.20 -16.57
C PRO A 332 15.00 -3.99 -15.72
N GLN A 333 15.13 -4.13 -14.39
CA GLN A 333 14.86 -3.06 -13.43
C GLN A 333 15.84 -1.91 -13.65
N VAL A 334 15.47 -0.98 -14.53
CA VAL A 334 16.28 0.22 -14.79
C VAL A 334 15.93 1.25 -13.71
N THR A 335 16.92 1.69 -12.98
CA THR A 335 16.77 2.75 -11.98
C THR A 335 16.96 4.13 -12.61
N VAL A 336 16.45 5.16 -11.93
CA VAL A 336 16.70 6.58 -12.26
C VAL A 336 18.19 6.85 -12.47
N GLY A 337 19.05 6.30 -11.60
CA GLY A 337 20.50 6.45 -11.71
C GLY A 337 21.10 5.77 -12.95
N GLU A 338 20.47 4.71 -13.46
CA GLU A 338 20.89 4.07 -14.70
C GLU A 338 20.46 4.86 -15.92
N VAL A 339 19.26 5.44 -15.92
CA VAL A 339 18.80 6.37 -16.96
C VAL A 339 19.75 7.55 -17.08
N LEU A 340 20.14 8.15 -15.96
CA LEU A 340 21.12 9.25 -15.95
C LEU A 340 22.50 8.82 -16.48
N ARG A 341 22.96 7.59 -16.18
CA ARG A 341 24.22 7.05 -16.71
C ARG A 341 24.17 6.74 -18.21
N MET A 342 23.01 6.34 -18.74
CA MET A 342 22.80 6.11 -20.16
C MET A 342 22.81 7.42 -20.95
N ARG A 343 22.45 8.52 -20.31
CA ARG A 343 22.57 9.87 -20.87
C ARG A 343 24.05 10.21 -21.09
N ARG A 344 24.50 10.24 -22.33
CA ARG A 344 25.88 10.65 -22.64
C ARG A 344 26.09 12.11 -22.22
N GLN A 345 26.91 12.33 -21.19
CA GLN A 345 27.30 13.59 -20.53
C GLN A 345 26.12 14.34 -19.86
N GLY A 346 26.15 14.34 -18.53
CA GLY A 346 25.27 15.19 -17.72
C GLY A 346 25.46 16.66 -18.08
N GLN A 347 24.47 17.25 -18.76
CA GLN A 347 24.38 18.69 -18.79
C GLN A 347 23.92 19.14 -17.40
N PRO A 348 24.57 20.16 -16.80
CA PRO A 348 24.08 20.70 -15.54
C PRO A 348 22.65 21.21 -15.73
N VAL A 349 21.82 20.99 -14.72
CA VAL A 349 20.44 21.52 -14.72
C VAL A 349 20.49 23.03 -14.86
N VAL A 350 19.81 23.54 -15.86
CA VAL A 350 19.58 24.97 -16.01
C VAL A 350 18.41 25.34 -15.12
N ALA A 351 18.60 26.27 -14.23
CA ALA A 351 17.61 26.70 -13.25
C ALA A 351 17.55 28.22 -13.16
N VAL A 352 16.41 28.75 -12.77
CA VAL A 352 16.21 30.18 -12.48
C VAL A 352 15.95 30.36 -10.98
N GLY A 353 16.23 31.54 -10.49
CA GLY A 353 15.89 31.93 -9.11
C GLY A 353 14.51 32.60 -9.04
N PRO A 354 13.85 32.62 -7.86
CA PRO A 354 12.56 33.27 -7.67
C PRO A 354 12.61 34.79 -7.93
N GLU A 355 13.77 35.42 -7.79
CA GLU A 355 14.01 36.86 -8.02
C GLU A 355 14.48 37.20 -9.45
N ASP A 356 14.67 36.19 -10.33
CA ASP A 356 14.96 36.45 -11.73
C ASP A 356 13.68 36.94 -12.44
N THR A 357 13.82 37.55 -13.61
CA THR A 357 12.69 37.98 -14.41
C THR A 357 12.20 36.85 -15.35
N LEU A 358 10.95 36.90 -15.74
CA LEU A 358 10.44 36.00 -16.78
C LEU A 358 11.18 36.18 -18.10
N GLY A 359 11.66 37.38 -18.37
CA GLY A 359 12.52 37.67 -19.54
C GLY A 359 13.83 36.91 -19.52
N ASP A 360 14.47 36.77 -18.35
CA ASP A 360 15.68 36.00 -18.17
C ASP A 360 15.40 34.50 -18.34
N ALA A 361 14.28 34.01 -17.78
CA ALA A 361 13.84 32.60 -17.94
C ALA A 361 13.59 32.25 -19.39
N ILE A 362 12.85 33.11 -20.12
CA ILE A 362 12.59 32.93 -21.56
C ILE A 362 13.89 32.90 -22.37
N GLY A 363 14.83 33.79 -22.05
CA GLY A 363 16.15 33.81 -22.68
C GLY A 363 16.89 32.48 -22.49
N GLN A 364 16.95 31.98 -21.28
CA GLN A 364 17.59 30.69 -20.96
C GLN A 364 16.92 29.51 -21.66
N MET A 365 15.56 29.47 -21.69
CA MET A 365 14.82 28.41 -22.39
C MET A 365 15.11 28.44 -23.90
N THR A 366 15.08 29.62 -24.50
CA THR A 366 15.29 29.81 -25.94
C THR A 366 16.72 29.46 -26.35
N ASP A 367 17.72 29.95 -25.63
CA ASP A 367 19.14 29.77 -25.95
C ASP A 367 19.58 28.31 -25.83
N GLN A 368 18.94 27.55 -24.96
CA GLN A 368 19.29 26.14 -24.67
C GLN A 368 18.26 25.12 -25.20
N GLY A 369 17.17 25.58 -25.84
CA GLY A 369 16.14 24.70 -26.38
C GLY A 369 15.40 23.92 -25.31
N LEU A 370 15.13 24.55 -24.15
CA LEU A 370 14.45 23.94 -23.01
C LEU A 370 12.98 24.32 -22.99
N SER A 371 12.10 23.37 -22.69
CA SER A 371 10.66 23.58 -22.56
C SER A 371 10.20 23.83 -21.11
N GLN A 372 11.13 23.69 -20.13
CA GLN A 372 10.84 23.83 -18.70
C GLN A 372 12.10 24.08 -17.89
N LEU A 373 11.95 24.81 -16.78
CA LEU A 373 13.03 25.15 -15.86
C LEU A 373 12.56 24.95 -14.40
N PRO A 374 13.37 24.32 -13.54
CA PRO A 374 13.15 24.38 -12.11
C PRO A 374 13.47 25.78 -11.56
N VAL A 375 12.71 26.19 -10.56
CA VAL A 375 12.98 27.43 -9.80
C VAL A 375 13.65 27.01 -8.50
N ILE A 376 14.90 27.46 -8.31
CA ILE A 376 15.72 27.08 -7.15
C ILE A 376 16.05 28.35 -6.37
N ASP A 377 15.61 28.38 -5.11
CA ASP A 377 16.02 29.40 -4.15
C ASP A 377 17.29 28.97 -3.41
N ARG A 378 18.13 29.93 -3.06
CA ARG A 378 19.27 29.74 -2.16
C ARG A 378 19.04 30.54 -0.91
N GLY A 379 18.77 29.82 0.16
CA GLY A 379 18.65 30.42 1.48
C GLY A 379 19.91 31.18 1.90
N ALA A 380 19.81 32.00 2.93
CA ALA A 380 20.92 32.77 3.48
C ALA A 380 22.06 31.89 4.04
N ASP A 381 21.80 30.63 4.31
CA ASP A 381 22.71 29.57 4.74
C ASP A 381 23.43 28.87 3.58
N GLY A 382 23.03 29.15 2.33
CA GLY A 382 23.60 28.57 1.10
C GLY A 382 22.98 27.23 0.70
N GLU A 383 21.99 26.74 1.44
CA GLU A 383 21.20 25.57 1.02
C GLU A 383 20.31 25.94 -0.17
N ALA A 384 20.16 25.01 -1.10
CA ALA A 384 19.38 25.22 -2.31
C ALA A 384 18.08 24.40 -2.22
N GLU A 385 16.97 25.07 -2.33
CA GLU A 385 15.63 24.51 -2.26
C GLU A 385 14.91 24.68 -3.60
N VAL A 386 14.19 23.64 -4.03
CA VAL A 386 13.36 23.70 -5.24
C VAL A 386 12.01 24.26 -4.84
N VAL A 387 11.78 25.55 -5.19
CA VAL A 387 10.59 26.30 -4.74
C VAL A 387 9.50 26.39 -5.79
N GLY A 388 9.78 26.00 -7.03
CA GLY A 388 8.79 26.05 -8.11
C GLY A 388 9.29 25.47 -9.40
N SER A 389 8.48 25.60 -10.44
CA SER A 389 8.78 25.26 -11.82
C SER A 389 8.25 26.30 -12.79
N LEU A 390 8.84 26.38 -13.97
CA LEU A 390 8.34 27.18 -15.10
C LEU A 390 8.28 26.30 -16.33
N THR A 391 7.12 26.30 -16.99
CA THR A 391 6.91 25.58 -18.26
C THR A 391 6.72 26.57 -19.41
N GLU A 392 7.08 26.14 -20.64
CA GLU A 392 6.80 26.91 -21.86
C GLU A 392 5.29 27.23 -21.99
N ALA A 393 4.44 26.26 -21.62
CA ALA A 393 3.00 26.44 -21.65
C ALA A 393 2.52 27.54 -20.69
N ARG A 394 3.07 27.59 -19.48
CA ARG A 394 2.75 28.62 -18.49
C ARG A 394 3.19 30.01 -18.95
N ILE A 395 4.42 30.12 -19.44
CA ILE A 395 4.96 31.38 -19.98
C ILE A 395 4.14 31.87 -21.17
N LEU A 396 3.79 30.97 -22.10
CA LEU A 396 2.99 31.33 -23.26
C LEU A 396 1.60 31.87 -22.85
N HIS A 397 0.96 31.19 -21.88
CA HIS A 397 -0.34 31.65 -21.34
C HIS A 397 -0.24 33.09 -20.78
N LEU A 398 0.75 33.36 -19.93
CA LEU A 398 0.95 34.69 -19.36
C LEU A 398 1.24 35.75 -20.41
N MET A 399 2.08 35.46 -21.41
CA MET A 399 2.43 36.40 -22.47
C MET A 399 1.25 36.71 -23.41
N ILE A 400 0.30 35.78 -23.58
CA ILE A 400 -0.92 36.02 -24.35
C ILE A 400 -1.84 36.98 -23.58
N GLU A 401 -1.92 36.84 -22.26
CA GLU A 401 -2.75 37.70 -21.42
C GLU A 401 -2.17 39.12 -21.29
N SER A 402 -0.85 39.22 -21.11
CA SER A 402 -0.14 40.52 -21.01
C SER A 402 1.28 40.43 -21.58
N PRO A 403 1.61 41.18 -22.66
CA PRO A 403 2.96 41.21 -23.21
C PRO A 403 4.02 41.86 -22.29
N GLU A 404 3.58 42.58 -21.28
CA GLU A 404 4.46 43.26 -20.32
C GLU A 404 4.97 42.35 -19.20
N THR A 405 4.48 41.09 -19.13
CA THR A 405 4.83 40.07 -18.12
C THR A 405 6.32 39.69 -18.11
N ARG A 406 7.10 40.10 -19.12
CA ARG A 406 8.56 39.81 -19.18
C ARG A 406 9.36 40.39 -18.03
N ASP A 407 8.89 41.50 -17.47
CA ASP A 407 9.57 42.19 -16.36
C ASP A 407 9.10 41.69 -14.98
N GLU A 408 8.11 40.80 -14.93
CA GLU A 408 7.63 40.20 -13.70
C GLU A 408 8.65 39.19 -13.14
N LEU A 409 8.64 39.00 -11.82
CA LEU A 409 9.52 38.07 -11.15
C LEU A 409 9.02 36.63 -11.31
N VAL A 410 9.95 35.70 -11.44
CA VAL A 410 9.65 34.26 -11.59
C VAL A 410 8.74 33.77 -10.47
N ARG A 411 8.91 34.21 -9.22
CA ARG A 411 8.07 33.82 -8.08
C ARG A 411 6.57 34.14 -8.24
N GLU A 412 6.23 35.11 -9.10
CA GLU A 412 4.85 35.54 -9.31
C GLU A 412 4.16 34.69 -10.38
N ALA A 413 4.94 33.96 -11.17
CA ALA A 413 4.50 33.20 -12.33
C ALA A 413 4.73 31.70 -12.22
N MET A 414 5.62 31.27 -11.32
CA MET A 414 5.99 29.86 -11.17
C MET A 414 4.81 28.99 -10.74
N GLU A 415 4.89 27.74 -11.13
CA GLU A 415 3.98 26.67 -10.76
C GLU A 415 4.59 25.83 -9.62
N ALA A 416 3.88 24.80 -9.15
CA ALA A 416 4.38 23.89 -8.12
C ALA A 416 5.76 23.32 -8.51
N PRO A 417 6.66 23.02 -7.53
CA PRO A 417 7.97 22.48 -7.81
C PRO A 417 7.89 21.10 -8.48
N PHE A 418 8.85 20.80 -9.35
CA PHE A 418 9.00 19.43 -9.86
C PHE A 418 9.26 18.46 -8.70
N PRO A 419 8.67 17.25 -8.73
CA PRO A 419 8.98 16.21 -7.76
C PRO A 419 10.48 15.91 -7.71
N VAL A 420 11.01 15.76 -6.49
CA VAL A 420 12.41 15.34 -6.29
C VAL A 420 12.42 13.86 -5.97
N VAL A 421 13.18 13.08 -6.72
CA VAL A 421 13.25 11.61 -6.60
C VAL A 421 14.67 11.13 -6.35
N PRO A 422 14.87 10.01 -5.63
CA PRO A 422 16.19 9.43 -5.42
C PRO A 422 16.68 8.67 -6.66
N ARG A 423 18.01 8.56 -6.83
CA ARG A 423 18.63 7.77 -7.91
C ARG A 423 18.27 6.28 -7.87
N SER A 424 17.96 5.76 -6.70
CA SER A 424 17.53 4.37 -6.50
C SER A 424 16.10 4.08 -6.95
N MET A 425 15.30 5.11 -7.26
CA MET A 425 13.92 4.92 -7.71
C MET A 425 13.83 4.08 -8.98
N ASP A 426 12.88 3.15 -8.99
CA ASP A 426 12.58 2.30 -10.14
C ASP A 426 11.92 3.10 -11.28
N LEU A 427 12.26 2.75 -12.53
CA LEU A 427 11.72 3.43 -13.71
C LEU A 427 10.20 3.30 -13.84
N GLY A 428 9.63 2.17 -13.40
CA GLY A 428 8.18 1.97 -13.39
C GLY A 428 7.46 2.95 -12.46
N LEU A 429 8.04 3.24 -11.29
CA LEU A 429 7.54 4.28 -10.38
C LEU A 429 7.74 5.68 -10.95
N LEU A 430 8.88 5.92 -11.61
CA LEU A 430 9.15 7.22 -12.22
C LEU A 430 8.13 7.58 -13.31
N SER A 431 7.63 6.58 -14.05
CA SER A 431 6.61 6.82 -15.08
C SER A 431 5.34 7.45 -14.50
N THR A 432 4.91 7.02 -13.31
CA THR A 432 3.74 7.56 -12.63
C THR A 432 3.89 9.07 -12.33
N TYR A 433 5.06 9.49 -11.87
CA TYR A 433 5.33 10.92 -11.63
C TYR A 433 5.32 11.77 -12.90
N LEU A 434 5.69 11.18 -14.03
CA LEU A 434 5.76 11.89 -15.29
C LEU A 434 4.45 11.86 -16.10
N GLU A 435 3.54 10.92 -15.82
CA GLU A 435 2.25 10.82 -16.52
C GLU A 435 1.23 11.85 -16.00
N GLU A 436 1.25 12.17 -14.72
CA GLU A 436 0.16 12.89 -14.04
C GLU A 436 0.24 14.43 -14.07
N GLU A 437 1.20 15.11 -14.61
CA GLU A 437 1.24 16.58 -14.76
C GLU A 437 2.68 17.12 -14.75
N ALA A 438 3.62 16.46 -14.09
CA ALA A 438 5.01 16.90 -14.08
C ALA A 438 5.67 16.56 -15.42
N GLY A 439 5.96 17.54 -16.24
CA GLY A 439 6.74 17.35 -17.47
C GLY A 439 8.16 16.81 -17.21
N ALA A 440 8.64 16.89 -15.96
CA ALA A 440 9.95 16.44 -15.50
C ALA A 440 9.95 16.09 -14.01
N VAL A 441 10.99 15.37 -13.59
CA VAL A 441 11.36 15.20 -12.18
C VAL A 441 12.80 15.67 -11.95
N LEU A 442 13.10 16.10 -10.75
CA LEU A 442 14.46 16.37 -10.32
C LEU A 442 15.02 15.18 -9.56
N VAL A 443 16.30 14.91 -9.74
CA VAL A 443 17.01 13.84 -9.04
C VAL A 443 17.96 14.47 -8.03
N ALA A 444 17.79 14.07 -6.77
CA ALA A 444 18.64 14.58 -5.68
C ALA A 444 20.11 14.17 -5.87
N PRO A 445 21.08 15.00 -5.49
CA PRO A 445 22.49 14.62 -5.43
C PRO A 445 22.72 13.51 -4.41
N ASP A 446 23.73 12.64 -4.65
CA ASP A 446 24.07 11.51 -3.77
C ASP A 446 24.57 11.96 -2.37
N GLU A 447 25.16 13.16 -2.28
CA GLU A 447 25.59 13.79 -1.02
C GLU A 447 25.24 15.28 -1.06
N ALA A 448 24.88 15.85 0.11
CA ALA A 448 24.72 17.28 0.23
C ALA A 448 26.05 17.97 -0.19
N PRO A 449 26.03 19.01 -1.03
CA PRO A 449 27.24 19.65 -1.52
C PRO A 449 28.05 20.19 -0.35
N SER A 450 29.18 19.51 -0.02
CA SER A 450 30.19 20.05 0.89
C SER A 450 30.79 21.30 0.23
N GLY A 451 30.56 22.44 0.87
CA GLY A 451 30.98 23.73 0.36
C GLY A 451 32.51 23.87 0.25
N ASP A 452 33.08 23.62 -0.93
CA ASP A 452 34.32 24.19 -1.44
C ASP A 452 34.52 23.72 -2.90
N GLY A 453 33.96 24.49 -3.84
CA GLY A 453 34.15 24.21 -5.26
C GLY A 453 33.33 25.11 -6.16
N VAL A 454 33.57 26.41 -6.11
CA VAL A 454 32.96 27.40 -7.05
C VAL A 454 33.63 27.27 -8.39
N SER A 455 33.05 26.52 -9.33
CA SER A 455 33.35 26.68 -10.75
C SER A 455 32.35 27.67 -11.37
N SER A 456 32.87 28.74 -11.90
CA SER A 456 32.14 29.81 -12.60
C SER A 456 31.44 29.21 -13.84
N GLY A 457 30.11 29.08 -13.79
CA GLY A 457 29.32 28.73 -14.98
C GLY A 457 28.12 27.82 -14.76
N GLY A 458 27.83 27.34 -13.54
CA GLY A 458 26.73 26.42 -13.30
C GLY A 458 26.15 26.52 -11.88
N ALA A 459 26.19 27.71 -11.31
CA ALA A 459 26.02 27.93 -9.86
C ALA A 459 24.60 27.71 -9.31
N ARG A 460 23.57 27.48 -10.14
CA ARG A 460 22.17 27.39 -9.68
C ARG A 460 21.60 26.00 -9.56
N SER A 461 22.23 24.96 -10.17
CA SER A 461 21.70 23.60 -10.17
C SER A 461 21.81 22.85 -8.84
N ALA A 462 22.62 23.33 -7.91
CA ALA A 462 22.85 22.71 -6.59
C ALA A 462 23.10 21.18 -6.62
N GLY A 463 23.58 20.65 -7.74
CA GLY A 463 23.83 19.21 -7.92
C GLY A 463 22.61 18.37 -8.32
N TYR A 464 21.46 18.98 -8.47
CA TYR A 464 20.30 18.29 -9.03
C TYR A 464 20.52 17.92 -10.50
N GLU A 465 19.93 16.81 -10.90
CA GLU A 465 19.78 16.40 -12.30
C GLU A 465 18.29 16.38 -12.65
N ILE A 466 17.93 16.52 -13.92
CA ILE A 466 16.54 16.53 -14.38
C ILE A 466 16.29 15.35 -15.33
N ILE A 467 15.15 14.69 -15.18
CA ILE A 467 14.67 13.65 -16.11
C ILE A 467 13.32 14.08 -16.66
N THR A 468 13.19 13.99 -17.99
CA THR A 468 11.96 14.30 -18.72
C THR A 468 11.36 13.03 -19.34
N LYS A 469 10.12 13.13 -19.85
CA LYS A 469 9.48 12.05 -20.63
C LYS A 469 10.34 11.60 -21.82
N SER A 470 11.04 12.53 -22.48
CA SER A 470 11.92 12.24 -23.60
C SER A 470 13.14 11.40 -23.18
N ASP A 471 13.67 11.65 -21.99
CA ASP A 471 14.79 10.85 -21.46
C ASP A 471 14.37 9.41 -21.20
N LEU A 472 13.16 9.21 -20.67
CA LEU A 472 12.60 7.87 -20.46
C LEU A 472 12.42 7.11 -21.77
N ILE A 473 11.81 7.74 -22.76
CA ILE A 473 11.61 7.13 -24.09
C ILE A 473 12.97 6.70 -24.68
N THR A 474 13.97 7.56 -24.55
CA THR A 474 15.32 7.28 -25.04
C THR A 474 15.96 6.11 -24.29
N ALA A 475 15.89 6.08 -22.96
CA ALA A 475 16.43 5.01 -22.14
C ALA A 475 15.75 3.66 -22.44
N LEU A 476 14.41 3.64 -22.52
CA LEU A 476 13.65 2.43 -22.84
C LEU A 476 13.95 1.91 -24.25
N SER A 477 14.18 2.78 -25.23
CA SER A 477 14.54 2.38 -26.59
C SER A 477 15.96 1.81 -26.72
N GLN A 478 16.83 2.02 -25.73
CA GLN A 478 18.21 1.50 -25.70
C GLN A 478 18.34 0.25 -24.82
N ALA A 479 17.37 0.01 -23.93
CA ALA A 479 17.35 -1.14 -23.02
C ALA A 479 16.67 -2.40 -23.61
N GLY A 480 15.94 -2.28 -24.73
CA GLY A 480 15.39 -3.38 -25.53
C GLY A 480 16.32 -3.69 -26.70
#